data_a8f9d4944c2cc235c1e5043fb0403660
#
_entry.id   a8f9d4944c2cc235c1e5043fb0403660
#
_cell.length_a   1.000
_cell.length_b   1.000
_cell.length_c   1.000
_cell.angle_alpha   90.00
_cell.angle_beta   90.00
_cell.angle_gamma   90.00
#
_symmetry.space_group_name_H-M   'P 1'
#
loop_
_entity.id
_entity.type
_entity.pdbx_description
1 polymer ?
#
loop_
_entity_poly.entity_id
_entity_poly.type
_entity_poly.pdbx_seq_one_letter_code
_entity_poly.pdbx_strand_id
1 'polypeptide(L)'
;MLRVEGLSKSYPTPQGPIPVLRGVDFTLDAGASLALTGESGSGKSTLIHLVGALDDADSGQVILDGVALTRLSENARAAIRREKIGVVFQQFNLIPSLTVAENLGFQARLAGRYDPAWQEELTQRLGLSALAARYPAELSGGQQQRVAIGRALAVRPKLLLADEPTGNLDEATEIGRAHV
;
A
#
# COMPACT_ATOMS: atom_id res chain seq x y z
N MET A 1 -2.92 -14.91 -5.11
CA MET A 1 -1.51 -15.29 -5.18
C MET A 1 -0.74 -14.23 -5.97
N LEU A 2 0.38 -13.76 -5.43
CA LEU A 2 1.32 -12.85 -6.08
C LEU A 2 2.58 -13.64 -6.49
N ARG A 3 3.08 -13.42 -7.71
CA ARG A 3 4.34 -13.98 -8.19
C ARG A 3 5.16 -12.88 -8.88
N VAL A 4 6.41 -12.79 -8.52
CA VAL A 4 7.40 -11.88 -9.08
C VAL A 4 8.51 -12.73 -9.68
N GLU A 5 8.90 -12.45 -10.92
CA GLU A 5 9.83 -13.24 -11.69
C GLU A 5 10.85 -12.34 -12.39
N GLY A 6 12.14 -12.52 -12.08
CA GLY A 6 13.26 -11.83 -12.69
C GLY A 6 13.16 -10.30 -12.66
N LEU A 7 12.51 -9.72 -11.66
CA LEU A 7 12.17 -8.30 -11.63
C LEU A 7 13.41 -7.44 -11.44
N SER A 8 13.66 -6.54 -12.39
CA SER A 8 14.82 -5.64 -12.37
C SER A 8 14.39 -4.20 -12.60
N LYS A 9 15.10 -3.28 -11.93
CA LYS A 9 14.88 -1.83 -12.04
C LYS A 9 16.17 -1.08 -11.84
N SER A 10 16.43 -0.11 -12.71
CA SER A 10 17.51 0.86 -12.61
C SER A 10 16.95 2.28 -12.73
N TYR A 11 17.59 3.23 -12.09
CA TYR A 11 17.25 4.65 -12.26
C TYR A 11 18.40 5.38 -12.96
N PRO A 12 18.10 6.25 -13.94
CA PRO A 12 19.11 7.03 -14.63
C PRO A 12 19.74 8.05 -13.70
N THR A 13 21.07 8.17 -13.75
CA THR A 13 21.80 9.26 -13.08
C THR A 13 22.79 9.90 -14.06
N PRO A 14 23.33 11.09 -13.76
CA PRO A 14 24.34 11.74 -14.60
C PRO A 14 25.61 10.87 -14.82
N GLN A 15 25.89 9.97 -13.89
CA GLN A 15 27.04 9.04 -13.95
C GLN A 15 26.70 7.68 -14.59
N GLY A 16 25.47 7.49 -15.06
CA GLY A 16 24.98 6.25 -15.62
C GLY A 16 23.84 5.63 -14.79
N PRO A 17 23.18 4.57 -15.28
CA PRO A 17 22.07 3.95 -14.58
C PRO A 17 22.54 3.23 -13.31
N ILE A 18 21.85 3.46 -12.20
CA ILE A 18 22.07 2.75 -10.94
C ILE A 18 21.04 1.62 -10.82
N PRO A 19 21.47 0.35 -10.83
CA PRO A 19 20.57 -0.78 -10.65
C PRO A 19 20.16 -0.88 -9.18
N VAL A 20 18.86 -0.85 -8.93
CA VAL A 20 18.24 -0.94 -7.59
C VAL A 20 17.69 -2.34 -7.33
N LEU A 21 17.07 -2.95 -8.32
CA LEU A 21 16.63 -4.36 -8.25
C LEU A 21 17.31 -5.15 -9.37
N ARG A 22 17.73 -6.37 -9.03
CA ARG A 22 18.52 -7.23 -9.95
C ARG A 22 17.95 -8.65 -9.96
N GLY A 23 16.96 -8.91 -10.82
CA GLY A 23 16.40 -10.24 -10.99
C GLY A 23 15.73 -10.79 -9.73
N VAL A 24 14.84 -10.02 -9.12
CA VAL A 24 14.15 -10.42 -7.88
C VAL A 24 13.06 -11.44 -8.20
N ASP A 25 13.07 -12.56 -7.48
CA ASP A 25 12.09 -13.64 -7.58
C ASP A 25 11.48 -13.95 -6.23
N PHE A 26 10.16 -14.00 -6.14
CA PHE A 26 9.43 -14.54 -4.99
C PHE A 26 7.97 -14.84 -5.32
N THR A 27 7.34 -15.62 -4.45
CA THR A 27 5.90 -15.87 -4.47
C THR A 27 5.29 -15.57 -3.11
N LEU A 28 4.03 -15.12 -3.12
CA LEU A 28 3.25 -14.90 -1.91
C LEU A 28 1.86 -15.51 -2.12
N ASP A 29 1.52 -16.51 -1.32
CA ASP A 29 0.22 -17.17 -1.39
C ASP A 29 -0.90 -16.31 -0.81
N ALA A 30 -2.14 -16.66 -1.15
CA ALA A 30 -3.30 -15.99 -0.57
C ALA A 30 -3.34 -16.22 0.95
N GLY A 31 -3.57 -15.15 1.71
CA GLY A 31 -3.59 -15.18 3.18
C GLY A 31 -2.21 -15.21 3.84
N ALA A 32 -1.12 -15.27 3.06
CA ALA A 32 0.22 -15.15 3.60
C ALA A 32 0.68 -13.68 3.70
N SER A 33 1.70 -13.44 4.52
CA SER A 33 2.38 -12.15 4.63
C SER A 33 3.87 -12.30 4.39
N LEU A 34 4.49 -11.27 3.80
CA LEU A 34 5.92 -11.19 3.51
C LEU A 34 6.47 -9.88 4.07
N ALA A 35 7.49 -9.96 4.91
CA ALA A 35 8.22 -8.80 5.39
C ALA A 35 9.46 -8.57 4.52
N LEU A 36 9.60 -7.35 3.99
CA LEU A 36 10.80 -6.90 3.29
C LEU A 36 11.73 -6.22 4.28
N THR A 37 12.89 -6.81 4.52
CA THR A 37 13.90 -6.29 5.44
C THR A 37 15.15 -5.86 4.66
N GLY A 38 15.91 -4.94 5.21
CA GLY A 38 17.15 -4.43 4.60
C GLY A 38 17.41 -2.97 4.96
N GLU A 39 18.63 -2.52 4.70
CA GLU A 39 19.05 -1.14 4.96
C GLU A 39 18.24 -0.10 4.17
N SER A 40 18.33 1.17 4.60
CA SER A 40 17.79 2.28 3.82
C SER A 40 18.44 2.31 2.43
N GLY A 41 17.64 2.53 1.38
CA GLY A 41 18.14 2.54 -0.01
C GLY A 41 18.33 1.15 -0.64
N SER A 42 18.01 0.05 0.05
CA SER A 42 18.14 -1.31 -0.52
C SER A 42 17.08 -1.67 -1.58
N GLY A 43 16.17 -0.77 -1.93
CA GLY A 43 15.18 -0.97 -2.99
C GLY A 43 13.82 -1.48 -2.50
N LYS A 44 13.54 -1.53 -1.19
CA LYS A 44 12.24 -1.99 -0.64
C LYS A 44 11.06 -1.21 -1.20
N SER A 45 11.09 0.12 -1.12
CA SER A 45 10.02 0.98 -1.67
C SER A 45 9.89 0.85 -3.18
N THR A 46 11.02 0.70 -3.91
CA THR A 46 11.01 0.42 -5.35
C THR A 46 10.26 -0.89 -5.65
N LEU A 47 10.56 -1.95 -4.90
CA LEU A 47 9.87 -3.23 -5.06
C LEU A 47 8.37 -3.09 -4.78
N ILE A 48 7.99 -2.41 -3.70
CA ILE A 48 6.59 -2.13 -3.35
C ILE A 48 5.89 -1.35 -4.48
N HIS A 49 6.54 -0.34 -5.06
CA HIS A 49 5.98 0.44 -6.15
C HIS A 49 5.77 -0.39 -7.42
N LEU A 50 6.73 -1.24 -7.80
CA LEU A 50 6.61 -2.12 -8.96
C LEU A 50 5.51 -3.17 -8.77
N VAL A 51 5.46 -3.81 -7.59
CA VAL A 51 4.43 -4.78 -7.24
C VAL A 51 3.05 -4.11 -7.14
N GLY A 52 3.02 -2.85 -6.70
CA GLY A 52 1.82 -2.00 -6.66
C GLY A 52 1.39 -1.45 -8.02
N ALA A 53 2.13 -1.78 -9.09
CA ALA A 53 1.92 -1.23 -10.43
C ALA A 53 1.95 0.32 -10.47
N LEU A 54 2.75 0.94 -9.59
CA LEU A 54 2.95 2.39 -9.50
C LEU A 54 4.14 2.87 -10.34
N ASP A 55 5.04 1.97 -10.71
CA ASP A 55 6.21 2.22 -11.55
C ASP A 55 6.39 1.08 -12.55
N ASP A 56 7.22 1.29 -13.58
CA ASP A 56 7.55 0.32 -14.62
C ASP A 56 8.85 -0.41 -14.31
N ALA A 57 8.85 -1.74 -14.47
CA ALA A 57 10.05 -2.54 -14.40
C ALA A 57 10.86 -2.44 -15.70
N ASP A 58 12.19 -2.51 -15.61
CA ASP A 58 13.05 -2.60 -16.79
C ASP A 58 12.98 -3.99 -17.43
N SER A 59 12.85 -5.03 -16.59
CA SER A 59 12.65 -6.42 -17.02
C SER A 59 11.97 -7.25 -15.94
N GLY A 60 11.56 -8.47 -16.31
CA GLY A 60 10.83 -9.37 -15.43
C GLY A 60 9.33 -9.12 -15.44
N GLN A 61 8.62 -9.75 -14.53
CA GLN A 61 7.17 -9.60 -14.45
C GLN A 61 6.62 -9.73 -13.03
N VAL A 62 5.49 -9.03 -12.84
CA VAL A 62 4.66 -9.11 -11.62
C VAL A 62 3.32 -9.69 -12.04
N ILE A 63 2.90 -10.77 -11.40
CA ILE A 63 1.65 -11.49 -11.69
C ILE A 63 0.81 -11.50 -10.42
N LEU A 64 -0.38 -10.90 -10.47
CA LEU A 64 -1.36 -10.90 -9.39
C LEU A 64 -2.62 -11.64 -9.84
N ASP A 65 -2.98 -12.73 -9.15
CA ASP A 65 -4.12 -13.58 -9.47
C ASP A 65 -4.16 -14.00 -10.96
N GLY A 66 -3.00 -14.37 -11.52
CA GLY A 66 -2.86 -14.79 -12.92
C GLY A 66 -2.78 -13.65 -13.94
N VAL A 67 -2.87 -12.39 -13.51
CA VAL A 67 -2.79 -11.22 -14.39
C VAL A 67 -1.37 -10.64 -14.33
N ALA A 68 -0.65 -10.61 -15.46
CA ALA A 68 0.66 -10.01 -15.57
C ALA A 68 0.56 -8.48 -15.61
N LEU A 69 0.81 -7.81 -14.48
CA LEU A 69 0.66 -6.38 -14.31
C LEU A 69 1.62 -5.57 -15.21
N THR A 70 2.84 -6.07 -15.39
CA THR A 70 3.88 -5.43 -16.20
C THR A 70 3.58 -5.40 -17.71
N ARG A 71 2.57 -6.14 -18.16
CA ARG A 71 2.11 -6.17 -19.56
C ARG A 71 0.87 -5.31 -19.82
N LEU A 72 0.29 -4.73 -18.78
CA LEU A 72 -0.94 -3.95 -18.89
C LEU A 72 -0.65 -2.52 -19.36
N SER A 73 -1.60 -1.94 -20.07
CA SER A 73 -1.62 -0.50 -20.31
C SER A 73 -1.80 0.27 -19.00
N GLU A 74 -1.41 1.56 -18.97
CA GLU A 74 -1.56 2.39 -17.77
C GLU A 74 -3.02 2.44 -17.28
N ASN A 75 -4.00 2.55 -18.18
CA ASN A 75 -5.41 2.53 -17.80
C ASN A 75 -5.82 1.21 -17.12
N ALA A 76 -5.32 0.08 -17.61
CA ALA A 76 -5.60 -1.23 -17.01
C ALA A 76 -4.89 -1.38 -15.64
N ARG A 77 -3.65 -0.90 -15.51
CA ARG A 77 -2.92 -0.85 -14.23
C ARG A 77 -3.66 0.03 -13.22
N ALA A 78 -4.12 1.21 -13.62
CA ALA A 78 -4.91 2.10 -12.77
C ALA A 78 -6.20 1.43 -12.27
N ALA A 79 -6.89 0.64 -13.12
CA ALA A 79 -8.04 -0.13 -12.70
C ALA A 79 -7.68 -1.20 -11.64
N ILE A 80 -6.58 -1.95 -11.85
CA ILE A 80 -6.09 -2.94 -10.88
C ILE A 80 -5.72 -2.28 -9.55
N ARG A 81 -4.98 -1.15 -9.58
CA ARG A 81 -4.65 -0.38 -8.36
C ARG A 81 -5.90 0.04 -7.60
N ARG A 82 -6.89 0.57 -8.32
CA ARG A 82 -8.13 1.04 -7.73
C ARG A 82 -8.95 -0.08 -7.07
N GLU A 83 -8.96 -1.29 -7.66
CA GLU A 83 -9.89 -2.34 -7.30
C GLU A 83 -9.30 -3.49 -6.51
N LYS A 84 -8.01 -3.77 -6.69
CA LYS A 84 -7.37 -5.00 -6.18
C LYS A 84 -6.18 -4.76 -5.28
N ILE A 85 -5.59 -3.56 -5.29
CA ILE A 85 -4.37 -3.27 -4.52
C ILE A 85 -4.66 -2.15 -3.52
N GLY A 86 -4.41 -2.43 -2.25
CA GLY A 86 -4.35 -1.42 -1.20
C GLY A 86 -2.89 -1.04 -0.95
N VAL A 87 -2.59 0.27 -0.88
CA VAL A 87 -1.24 0.74 -0.56
C VAL A 87 -1.31 1.67 0.65
N VAL A 88 -0.50 1.36 1.65
CA VAL A 88 -0.23 2.21 2.79
C VAL A 88 1.17 2.80 2.60
N PHE A 89 1.25 4.09 2.35
CA PHE A 89 2.51 4.81 2.15
C PHE A 89 3.12 5.25 3.48
N GLN A 90 4.42 5.42 3.52
CA GLN A 90 5.14 5.99 4.67
C GLN A 90 4.60 7.39 5.04
N GLN A 91 4.38 8.24 4.05
CA GLN A 91 3.57 9.45 4.22
C GLN A 91 2.11 9.06 4.02
N PHE A 92 1.26 9.30 4.99
CA PHE A 92 -0.13 8.79 5.01
C PHE A 92 -0.98 9.20 3.80
N ASN A 93 -0.59 10.26 3.10
CA ASN A 93 -1.26 10.77 1.88
C ASN A 93 -2.78 10.93 2.07
N LEU A 94 -3.20 11.36 3.27
CA LEU A 94 -4.59 11.69 3.51
C LEU A 94 -4.98 12.95 2.76
N ILE A 95 -6.22 13.03 2.32
CA ILE A 95 -6.76 14.20 1.64
C ILE A 95 -7.15 15.22 2.71
N PRO A 96 -6.45 16.39 2.80
CA PRO A 96 -6.62 17.30 3.93
C PRO A 96 -8.03 17.93 4.03
N SER A 97 -8.71 18.07 2.90
CA SER A 97 -10.06 18.64 2.82
C SER A 97 -11.19 17.64 3.10
N LEU A 98 -10.87 16.37 3.34
CA LEU A 98 -11.83 15.33 3.68
C LEU A 98 -11.72 14.95 5.16
N THR A 99 -12.85 14.68 5.77
CA THR A 99 -12.92 14.11 7.13
C THR A 99 -12.32 12.70 7.19
N VAL A 100 -12.14 12.16 8.38
CA VAL A 100 -11.72 10.76 8.60
C VAL A 100 -12.65 9.79 7.89
N ALA A 101 -13.98 9.94 8.06
CA ALA A 101 -14.96 9.06 7.42
C ALA A 101 -14.90 9.14 5.89
N GLU A 102 -14.69 10.33 5.35
CA GLU A 102 -14.57 10.54 3.90
C GLU A 102 -13.25 9.97 3.35
N ASN A 103 -12.12 10.18 4.06
CA ASN A 103 -10.83 9.58 3.72
C ASN A 103 -10.92 8.05 3.72
N LEU A 104 -11.54 7.44 4.75
CA LEU A 104 -11.73 5.99 4.82
C LEU A 104 -12.49 5.45 3.60
N GLY A 105 -13.60 6.09 3.24
CA GLY A 105 -14.44 5.65 2.12
C GLY A 105 -13.94 6.04 0.74
N PHE A 106 -12.93 6.90 0.64
CA PHE A 106 -12.52 7.55 -0.61
C PHE A 106 -12.17 6.54 -1.72
N GLN A 107 -11.24 5.61 -1.43
CA GLN A 107 -10.81 4.60 -2.39
C GLN A 107 -11.97 3.69 -2.82
N ALA A 108 -12.80 3.24 -1.87
CA ALA A 108 -13.94 2.39 -2.14
C ALA A 108 -15.00 3.09 -3.02
N ARG A 109 -15.22 4.39 -2.82
CA ARG A 109 -16.12 5.20 -3.67
C ARG A 109 -15.58 5.31 -5.09
N LEU A 110 -14.28 5.59 -5.27
CA LEU A 110 -13.64 5.64 -6.58
C LEU A 110 -13.71 4.28 -7.33
N ALA A 111 -13.65 3.18 -6.58
CA ALA A 111 -13.77 1.83 -7.13
C ALA A 111 -15.21 1.40 -7.41
N GLY A 112 -16.21 2.21 -7.04
CA GLY A 112 -17.63 1.79 -7.10
C GLY A 112 -17.98 0.63 -6.16
N ARG A 113 -17.20 0.45 -5.08
CA ARG A 113 -17.29 -0.67 -4.13
C ARG A 113 -17.57 -0.21 -2.70
N TYR A 114 -18.11 0.99 -2.56
CA TYR A 114 -18.43 1.55 -1.25
C TYR A 114 -19.50 0.71 -0.54
N ASP A 115 -19.17 0.22 0.64
CA ASP A 115 -20.05 -0.56 1.51
C ASP A 115 -20.11 0.15 2.88
N PRO A 116 -21.24 0.79 3.23
CA PRO A 116 -21.37 1.52 4.50
C PRO A 116 -21.18 0.63 5.73
N ALA A 117 -21.64 -0.62 5.70
CA ALA A 117 -21.52 -1.54 6.84
C ALA A 117 -20.04 -1.93 7.05
N TRP A 118 -19.31 -2.20 5.96
CA TRP A 118 -17.88 -2.46 6.03
C TRP A 118 -17.08 -1.25 6.50
N GLN A 119 -17.43 -0.05 6.02
CA GLN A 119 -16.78 1.17 6.50
C GLN A 119 -16.99 1.38 7.99
N GLU A 120 -18.21 1.18 8.49
CA GLU A 120 -18.52 1.28 9.92
C GLU A 120 -17.70 0.27 10.74
N GLU A 121 -17.65 -0.99 10.31
CA GLU A 121 -16.84 -2.03 10.94
C GLU A 121 -15.37 -1.67 10.99
N LEU A 122 -14.79 -1.18 9.88
CA LEU A 122 -13.40 -0.71 9.83
C LEU A 122 -13.18 0.46 10.79
N THR A 123 -14.08 1.42 10.81
CA THR A 123 -14.00 2.60 11.69
C THR A 123 -13.95 2.19 13.15
N GLN A 124 -14.78 1.24 13.56
CA GLN A 124 -14.79 0.67 14.91
C GLN A 124 -13.52 -0.11 15.23
N ARG A 125 -13.13 -1.05 14.37
CA ARG A 125 -11.93 -1.89 14.56
C ARG A 125 -10.65 -1.08 14.67
N LEU A 126 -10.56 0.05 13.94
CA LEU A 126 -9.42 0.95 13.96
C LEU A 126 -9.47 1.98 15.09
N GLY A 127 -10.54 1.98 15.91
CA GLY A 127 -10.71 2.93 17.00
C GLY A 127 -10.87 4.38 16.53
N LEU A 128 -11.56 4.59 15.40
CA LEU A 128 -11.72 5.89 14.75
C LEU A 128 -13.12 6.48 14.88
N SER A 129 -14.07 5.78 15.52
CA SER A 129 -15.47 6.19 15.58
C SER A 129 -15.66 7.61 16.16
N ALA A 130 -14.98 7.94 17.26
CA ALA A 130 -15.03 9.27 17.87
C ALA A 130 -14.34 10.36 17.05
N LEU A 131 -13.58 9.98 16.01
CA LEU A 131 -12.80 10.88 15.16
C LEU A 131 -13.39 11.04 13.75
N ALA A 132 -14.50 10.36 13.46
CA ALA A 132 -15.05 10.24 12.09
C ALA A 132 -15.31 11.59 11.40
N ALA A 133 -15.70 12.62 12.15
CA ALA A 133 -15.97 13.97 11.65
C ALA A 133 -14.75 14.90 11.65
N ARG A 134 -13.58 14.47 12.19
CA ARG A 134 -12.36 15.28 12.24
C ARG A 134 -11.64 15.29 10.91
N TYR A 135 -10.82 16.32 10.70
CA TYR A 135 -9.92 16.44 9.56
C TYR A 135 -8.52 15.91 9.89
N PRO A 136 -7.71 15.51 8.89
CA PRO A 136 -6.36 14.99 9.10
C PRO A 136 -5.45 15.86 9.99
N ALA A 137 -5.55 17.19 9.87
CA ALA A 137 -4.74 18.11 10.67
C ALA A 137 -5.04 18.08 12.19
N GLU A 138 -6.19 17.50 12.57
CA GLU A 138 -6.63 17.39 13.98
C GLU A 138 -6.23 16.03 14.60
N LEU A 139 -5.50 15.19 13.87
CA LEU A 139 -5.14 13.82 14.24
C LEU A 139 -3.67 13.71 14.61
N SER A 140 -3.37 12.85 15.60
CA SER A 140 -1.99 12.40 15.82
C SER A 140 -1.49 11.54 14.66
N GLY A 141 -0.15 11.39 14.52
CA GLY A 141 0.45 10.55 13.47
C GLY A 141 -0.10 9.11 13.46
N GLY A 142 -0.22 8.49 14.64
CA GLY A 142 -0.81 7.14 14.75
C GLY A 142 -2.29 7.09 14.38
N GLN A 143 -3.06 8.17 14.60
CA GLN A 143 -4.45 8.26 14.14
C GLN A 143 -4.52 8.40 12.62
N GLN A 144 -3.69 9.28 12.04
CA GLN A 144 -3.59 9.43 10.58
C GLN A 144 -3.20 8.12 9.89
N GLN A 145 -2.26 7.38 10.46
CA GLN A 145 -1.85 6.07 9.97
C GLN A 145 -3.02 5.08 9.97
N ARG A 146 -3.79 5.00 11.06
CA ARG A 146 -4.98 4.12 11.12
C ARG A 146 -6.01 4.50 10.05
N VAL A 147 -6.19 5.79 9.77
CA VAL A 147 -7.05 6.24 8.67
C VAL A 147 -6.50 5.78 7.31
N ALA A 148 -5.18 5.89 7.06
CA ALA A 148 -4.55 5.44 5.82
C ALA A 148 -4.68 3.92 5.62
N ILE A 149 -4.49 3.14 6.70
CA ILE A 149 -4.73 1.69 6.69
C ILE A 149 -6.19 1.38 6.37
N GLY A 150 -7.13 2.04 7.05
CA GLY A 150 -8.56 1.84 6.82
C GLY A 150 -8.97 2.17 5.39
N ARG A 151 -8.46 3.26 4.81
CA ARG A 151 -8.69 3.62 3.41
C ARG A 151 -8.20 2.54 2.45
N ALA A 152 -7.02 1.98 2.70
CA ALA A 152 -6.47 0.90 1.87
C ALA A 152 -7.31 -0.39 1.98
N LEU A 153 -7.84 -0.70 3.17
CA LEU A 153 -8.68 -1.89 3.43
C LEU A 153 -10.13 -1.72 2.96
N ALA A 154 -10.61 -0.49 2.78
CA ALA A 154 -12.01 -0.22 2.45
C ALA A 154 -12.48 -0.86 1.14
N VAL A 155 -11.57 -1.06 0.17
CA VAL A 155 -11.88 -1.75 -1.10
C VAL A 155 -11.83 -3.27 -1.01
N ARG A 156 -11.50 -3.85 0.16
CA ARG A 156 -11.23 -5.29 0.33
C ARG A 156 -10.20 -5.78 -0.70
N PRO A 157 -8.97 -5.25 -0.68
CA PRO A 157 -7.98 -5.52 -1.70
C PRO A 157 -7.55 -6.99 -1.70
N LYS A 158 -7.08 -7.48 -2.85
CA LYS A 158 -6.45 -8.80 -2.98
C LYS A 158 -5.00 -8.80 -2.51
N LEU A 159 -4.35 -7.65 -2.59
CA LEU A 159 -2.98 -7.41 -2.15
C LEU A 159 -2.93 -6.12 -1.34
N LEU A 160 -2.43 -6.20 -0.12
CA LEU A 160 -2.13 -5.03 0.70
C LEU A 160 -0.61 -4.85 0.73
N LEU A 161 -0.17 -3.68 0.34
CA LEU A 161 1.24 -3.25 0.39
C LEU A 161 1.39 -2.18 1.46
N ALA A 162 2.45 -2.25 2.26
CA ALA A 162 2.74 -1.24 3.27
C ALA A 162 4.23 -0.90 3.23
N ASP A 163 4.52 0.38 2.97
CA ASP A 163 5.88 0.92 2.97
C ASP A 163 6.14 1.62 4.30
N GLU A 164 6.99 1.04 5.12
CA GLU A 164 7.33 1.48 6.48
C GLU A 164 6.09 1.88 7.31
N PRO A 165 5.09 0.99 7.45
CA PRO A 165 3.80 1.33 8.04
C PRO A 165 3.87 1.74 9.51
N THR A 166 5.04 1.72 10.10
CA THR A 166 5.25 1.96 11.52
C THR A 166 6.38 2.95 11.78
N GLY A 167 7.00 3.50 10.74
CA GLY A 167 8.11 4.45 10.87
C GLY A 167 7.77 5.76 11.60
N ASN A 168 6.50 6.09 11.72
CA ASN A 168 6.00 7.30 12.37
C ASN A 168 5.25 7.01 13.70
N LEU A 169 5.37 5.81 14.26
CA LEU A 169 4.79 5.47 15.56
C LEU A 169 5.82 5.69 16.67
N ASP A 170 5.39 6.26 17.81
CA ASP A 170 6.21 6.37 19.01
C ASP A 170 6.65 4.98 19.49
N GLU A 171 7.85 4.88 20.08
CA GLU A 171 8.45 3.63 20.59
C GLU A 171 7.51 2.78 21.46
N ALA A 172 6.61 3.43 22.22
CA ALA A 172 5.62 2.74 23.03
C ALA A 172 4.60 1.92 22.23
N THR A 173 4.39 2.26 20.97
CA THR A 173 3.47 1.55 20.05
C THR A 173 4.20 0.41 19.31
N GLU A 174 5.54 0.41 19.29
CA GLU A 174 6.34 -0.65 18.67
C GLU A 174 6.36 -1.95 19.45
N ILE A 175 6.20 -1.91 20.78
CA ILE A 175 6.24 -3.10 21.65
C ILE A 175 5.14 -4.13 21.30
N GLY A 176 4.04 -3.70 20.67
CA GLY A 176 2.97 -4.59 20.21
C GLY A 176 3.28 -5.41 18.94
N ARG A 177 4.44 -5.23 18.30
CA ARG A 177 4.80 -5.92 17.03
C ARG A 177 5.37 -7.32 17.20
N ALA A 178 5.78 -7.70 18.43
CA ALA A 178 6.47 -8.96 18.69
C ALA A 178 5.55 -10.20 18.77
N HIS A 179 4.22 -10.03 18.67
CA HIS A 179 3.27 -11.13 18.87
C HIS A 179 2.04 -11.00 17.95
N VAL A 180 2.22 -11.15 16.62
CA VAL A 180 1.14 -11.64 15.74
C VAL A 180 1.77 -12.49 14.64
#